data_b1d32a64ef696a3346ca952b3496893b
#
_entry.id   b1d32a64ef696a3346ca952b3496893b
#
_cell.length_a   1.000
_cell.length_b   1.000
_cell.length_c   1.000
_cell.angle_alpha   90.00
_cell.angle_beta   90.00
_cell.angle_gamma   90.00
#
_symmetry.space_group_name_H-M   'P 1'
#
loop_
_entity.id
_entity.type
_entity.pdbx_description
1 polymer ?
#
loop_
_entity_poly.entity_id
_entity_poly.type
_entity_poly.pdbx_seq_one_letter_code
_entity_poly.pdbx_strand_id
1 'polypeptide(L)'
;CDVADYQQTEAMAKELIKSYGHVDVLVNNAGITRDNLILRMSEEEFDAVVETNLKGCFHTIRHLSRYFLKQKSGKIINIASVSGVLGNAGQANYAASKAGIIGLTKTVARELASRGITVNAVAPGFVHTEMTEVLSSQVKEAAVAQIPLGRFGETQDIANTVAFLASEKA
;
A
#
# COMPACT_ATOMS: atom_id res chain seq x y z
N CYS A 1 -10.96 -8.92 -8.83
CA CYS A 1 -9.60 -8.98 -9.38
C CYS A 1 -8.63 -9.31 -8.27
N ASP A 2 -7.80 -10.32 -8.46
CA ASP A 2 -6.65 -10.58 -7.59
C ASP A 2 -5.48 -9.69 -8.06
N VAL A 3 -4.96 -8.86 -7.15
CA VAL A 3 -3.85 -7.96 -7.48
C VAL A 3 -2.52 -8.69 -7.68
N ALA A 4 -2.37 -9.88 -7.12
CA ALA A 4 -1.20 -10.73 -7.34
C ALA A 4 -1.15 -11.30 -8.78
N ASP A 5 -2.30 -11.39 -9.44
CA ASP A 5 -2.39 -11.87 -10.82
C ASP A 5 -2.21 -10.72 -11.82
N TYR A 6 -1.09 -10.77 -12.57
CA TYR A 6 -0.74 -9.74 -13.55
C TYR A 6 -1.78 -9.61 -14.68
N GLN A 7 -2.36 -10.73 -15.13
CA GLN A 7 -3.32 -10.73 -16.24
C GLN A 7 -4.69 -10.20 -15.79
N GLN A 8 -5.13 -10.56 -14.58
CA GLN A 8 -6.36 -10.01 -14.02
C GLN A 8 -6.26 -8.50 -13.79
N THR A 9 -5.14 -8.00 -13.29
CA THR A 9 -4.92 -6.57 -13.13
C THR A 9 -4.86 -5.82 -14.47
N GLU A 10 -4.31 -6.44 -15.51
CA GLU A 10 -4.34 -5.88 -16.87
C GLU A 10 -5.77 -5.81 -17.41
N ALA A 11 -6.54 -6.88 -17.25
CA ALA A 11 -7.93 -6.93 -17.69
C ALA A 11 -8.79 -5.90 -16.97
N MET A 12 -8.62 -5.78 -15.64
CA MET A 12 -9.29 -4.75 -14.83
C MET A 12 -8.97 -3.34 -15.34
N ALA A 13 -7.70 -3.02 -15.57
CA ALA A 13 -7.32 -1.68 -16.05
C ALA A 13 -7.93 -1.37 -17.43
N LYS A 14 -7.96 -2.33 -18.35
CA LYS A 14 -8.60 -2.18 -19.66
C LYS A 14 -10.11 -1.95 -19.54
N GLU A 15 -10.77 -2.71 -18.66
CA GLU A 15 -12.21 -2.59 -18.45
C GLU A 15 -12.59 -1.26 -17.80
N LEU A 16 -11.84 -0.78 -16.82
CA LEU A 16 -12.05 0.55 -16.22
C LEU A 16 -11.98 1.66 -17.27
N ILE A 17 -10.96 1.66 -18.11
CA ILE A 17 -10.81 2.67 -19.17
C ILE A 17 -11.91 2.56 -20.22
N LYS A 18 -12.31 1.34 -20.58
CA LYS A 18 -13.42 1.12 -21.52
C LYS A 18 -14.75 1.65 -20.97
N SER A 19 -15.01 1.43 -19.68
CA SER A 19 -16.28 1.78 -19.04
C SER A 19 -16.39 3.25 -18.67
N TYR A 20 -15.29 3.88 -18.22
CA TYR A 20 -15.29 5.23 -17.66
C TYR A 20 -14.50 6.26 -18.50
N GLY A 21 -13.69 5.80 -19.44
CA GLY A 21 -12.86 6.66 -20.30
C GLY A 21 -11.57 7.13 -19.66
N HIS A 22 -11.53 7.30 -18.33
CA HIS A 22 -10.38 7.77 -17.56
C HIS A 22 -10.37 7.20 -16.15
N VAL A 23 -9.23 7.35 -15.48
CA VAL A 23 -9.02 7.09 -14.05
C VAL A 23 -8.22 8.26 -13.49
N ASP A 24 -8.69 8.89 -12.43
CA ASP A 24 -8.03 10.06 -11.83
C ASP A 24 -7.12 9.68 -10.68
N VAL A 25 -7.53 8.69 -9.88
CA VAL A 25 -6.83 8.27 -8.66
C VAL A 25 -6.71 6.75 -8.61
N LEU A 26 -5.49 6.28 -8.32
CA LEU A 26 -5.20 4.89 -7.98
C LEU A 26 -4.80 4.81 -6.51
N VAL A 27 -5.54 4.07 -5.71
CA VAL A 27 -5.17 3.75 -4.32
C VAL A 27 -4.80 2.28 -4.22
N ASN A 28 -3.54 1.99 -3.97
CA ASN A 28 -3.04 0.65 -3.73
C ASN A 28 -3.10 0.34 -2.24
N ASN A 29 -4.24 -0.21 -1.81
CA ASN A 29 -4.51 -0.56 -0.40
C ASN A 29 -4.48 -2.07 -0.15
N ALA A 30 -4.68 -2.91 -1.17
CA ALA A 30 -4.71 -4.36 -1.01
C ALA A 30 -3.41 -4.87 -0.37
N GLY A 31 -3.56 -5.73 0.64
CA GLY A 31 -2.42 -6.28 1.34
C GLY A 31 -2.82 -7.35 2.35
N ILE A 32 -1.89 -8.25 2.61
CA ILE A 32 -2.02 -9.34 3.57
C ILE A 32 -0.82 -9.38 4.51
N THR A 33 -0.97 -10.07 5.62
CA THR A 33 0.11 -10.47 6.53
C THR A 33 0.18 -12.00 6.60
N ARG A 34 1.38 -12.52 6.83
CA ARG A 34 1.67 -13.92 7.20
C ARG A 34 2.85 -13.86 8.17
N ASP A 35 2.53 -13.52 9.42
CA ASP A 35 3.51 -13.21 10.45
C ASP A 35 4.11 -14.50 11.01
N ASN A 36 5.44 -14.57 11.02
CA ASN A 36 6.21 -15.64 11.64
C ASN A 36 7.63 -15.17 11.94
N LEU A 37 8.25 -15.74 12.96
CA LEU A 37 9.67 -15.45 13.23
C LEU A 37 10.54 -15.95 12.08
N ILE A 38 11.63 -15.25 11.78
CA ILE A 38 12.48 -15.53 10.60
C ILE A 38 12.93 -17.00 10.48
N LEU A 39 13.21 -17.65 11.61
CA LEU A 39 13.62 -19.06 11.63
C LEU A 39 12.47 -20.05 11.34
N ARG A 40 11.24 -19.59 11.35
CA ARG A 40 10.04 -20.42 11.14
C ARG A 40 9.23 -19.97 9.91
N MET A 41 9.53 -18.79 9.39
CA MET A 41 8.84 -18.24 8.20
C MET A 41 9.17 -19.12 7.00
N SER A 42 8.12 -19.66 6.36
CA SER A 42 8.29 -20.43 5.14
C SER A 42 8.48 -19.55 3.91
N GLU A 43 9.01 -20.12 2.84
CA GLU A 43 9.13 -19.44 1.54
C GLU A 43 7.75 -19.03 1.01
N GLU A 44 6.75 -19.89 1.17
CA GLU A 44 5.37 -19.64 0.73
C GLU A 44 4.74 -18.46 1.51
N GLU A 45 5.00 -18.36 2.83
CA GLU A 45 4.53 -17.23 3.63
C GLU A 45 5.19 -15.92 3.18
N PHE A 46 6.49 -15.96 2.85
CA PHE A 46 7.22 -14.81 2.35
C PHE A 46 6.72 -14.39 0.98
N ASP A 47 6.62 -15.32 0.05
CA ASP A 47 6.21 -15.08 -1.33
C ASP A 47 4.77 -14.57 -1.41
N ALA A 48 3.83 -15.16 -0.71
CA ALA A 48 2.43 -14.73 -0.71
C ALA A 48 2.28 -13.24 -0.32
N VAL A 49 3.05 -12.79 0.68
CA VAL A 49 3.02 -11.39 1.12
C VAL A 49 3.69 -10.47 0.08
N VAL A 50 4.82 -10.86 -0.48
CA VAL A 50 5.51 -10.07 -1.51
C VAL A 50 4.70 -9.99 -2.80
N GLU A 51 4.12 -11.11 -3.24
CA GLU A 51 3.27 -11.18 -4.43
C GLU A 51 2.05 -10.24 -4.30
N THR A 52 1.34 -10.33 -3.18
CA THR A 52 0.14 -9.50 -3.00
C THR A 52 0.49 -8.04 -2.77
N ASN A 53 1.35 -7.75 -1.78
CA ASN A 53 1.56 -6.38 -1.32
C ASN A 53 2.42 -5.57 -2.28
N LEU A 54 3.57 -6.12 -2.71
CA LEU A 54 4.54 -5.39 -3.52
C LEU A 54 4.30 -5.57 -5.03
N LYS A 55 4.20 -6.81 -5.49
CA LYS A 55 3.96 -7.05 -6.92
C LYS A 55 2.56 -6.59 -7.32
N GLY A 56 1.53 -6.81 -6.48
CA GLY A 56 0.19 -6.28 -6.74
C GLY A 56 0.15 -4.77 -6.92
N CYS A 57 0.87 -4.04 -6.06
CA CYS A 57 1.06 -2.59 -6.22
C CYS A 57 1.78 -2.24 -7.53
N PHE A 58 2.85 -2.96 -7.88
CA PHE A 58 3.54 -2.78 -9.16
C PHE A 58 2.62 -3.07 -10.36
N HIS A 59 1.82 -4.14 -10.33
CA HIS A 59 0.93 -4.52 -11.43
C HIS A 59 -0.07 -3.41 -11.77
N THR A 60 -0.76 -2.90 -10.76
CA THR A 60 -1.75 -1.84 -10.94
C THR A 60 -1.12 -0.54 -11.44
N ILE A 61 0.02 -0.13 -10.87
CA ILE A 61 0.80 1.02 -11.35
C ILE A 61 1.22 0.80 -12.81
N ARG A 62 1.79 -0.36 -13.14
CA ARG A 62 2.28 -0.67 -14.49
C ARG A 62 1.18 -0.59 -15.53
N HIS A 63 -0.01 -1.11 -15.22
CA HIS A 63 -1.12 -1.13 -16.18
C HIS A 63 -1.80 0.23 -16.34
N LEU A 64 -1.91 1.03 -15.27
CA LEU A 64 -2.59 2.33 -15.31
C LEU A 64 -1.65 3.48 -15.71
N SER A 65 -0.34 3.39 -15.50
CA SER A 65 0.60 4.47 -15.80
C SER A 65 0.52 4.98 -17.24
N ARG A 66 0.32 4.11 -18.22
CA ARG A 66 0.18 4.52 -19.63
C ARG A 66 -1.03 5.42 -19.87
N TYR A 67 -2.11 5.21 -19.11
CA TYR A 67 -3.33 6.01 -19.21
C TYR A 67 -3.13 7.36 -18.54
N PHE A 68 -2.55 7.39 -17.33
CA PHE A 68 -2.16 8.63 -16.66
C PHE A 68 -1.22 9.49 -17.52
N LEU A 69 -0.21 8.86 -18.15
CA LEU A 69 0.70 9.55 -19.07
C LEU A 69 -0.03 10.17 -20.27
N LYS A 70 -1.02 9.47 -20.83
CA LYS A 70 -1.84 9.97 -21.94
C LYS A 70 -2.77 11.10 -21.47
N GLN A 71 -3.35 10.98 -20.29
CA GLN A 71 -4.22 12.00 -19.67
C GLN A 71 -3.42 13.25 -19.28
N LYS A 72 -2.10 13.13 -19.01
CA LYS A 72 -1.24 14.13 -18.39
C LYS A 72 -1.76 14.58 -17.02
N SER A 73 -2.40 13.69 -16.31
CA SER A 73 -2.99 13.89 -14.99
C SER A 73 -3.17 12.53 -14.32
N GLY A 74 -3.05 12.49 -13.00
CA GLY A 74 -3.31 11.30 -12.20
C GLY A 74 -2.64 11.38 -10.85
N LYS A 75 -3.21 10.65 -9.90
CA LYS A 75 -2.69 10.55 -8.54
C LYS A 75 -2.58 9.08 -8.13
N ILE A 76 -1.42 8.67 -7.66
CA ILE A 76 -1.16 7.32 -7.18
C ILE A 76 -0.83 7.40 -5.70
N ILE A 77 -1.57 6.65 -4.88
CA ILE A 77 -1.40 6.62 -3.44
C ILE A 77 -1.21 5.16 -3.02
N ASN A 78 -0.04 4.86 -2.47
CA ASN A 78 0.33 3.51 -2.05
C ASN A 78 0.28 3.41 -0.54
N ILE A 79 -0.41 2.40 -0.01
CA ILE A 79 -0.47 2.17 1.44
C ILE A 79 0.72 1.30 1.86
N ALA A 80 1.73 1.94 2.40
CA ALA A 80 2.89 1.33 3.03
C ALA A 80 2.59 0.92 4.49
N SER A 81 3.56 0.99 5.38
CA SER A 81 3.41 0.79 6.82
C SER A 81 4.63 1.34 7.56
N VAL A 82 4.46 1.72 8.79
CA VAL A 82 5.58 2.00 9.71
C VAL A 82 6.51 0.79 9.85
N SER A 83 5.99 -0.44 9.75
CA SER A 83 6.82 -1.66 9.72
C SER A 83 7.79 -1.69 8.54
N GLY A 84 7.45 -1.07 7.41
CA GLY A 84 8.35 -0.92 6.27
C GLY A 84 9.46 0.13 6.47
N VAL A 85 9.32 0.97 7.49
CA VAL A 85 10.31 2.01 7.84
C VAL A 85 11.22 1.55 8.98
N LEU A 86 10.63 0.96 10.02
CA LEU A 86 11.32 0.62 11.28
C LEU A 86 11.64 -0.87 11.41
N GLY A 87 10.99 -1.72 10.64
CA GLY A 87 10.95 -3.16 10.88
C GLY A 87 9.99 -3.53 12.03
N ASN A 88 9.60 -4.79 12.08
CA ASN A 88 8.85 -5.37 13.19
C ASN A 88 9.17 -6.85 13.31
N ALA A 89 9.46 -7.34 14.53
CA ALA A 89 9.76 -8.74 14.75
C ALA A 89 8.57 -9.63 14.33
N GLY A 90 8.86 -10.72 13.60
CA GLY A 90 7.85 -11.61 13.05
C GLY A 90 7.25 -11.15 11.70
N GLN A 91 7.66 -10.00 11.18
CA GLN A 91 7.11 -9.42 9.94
C GLN A 91 8.18 -9.21 8.85
N ALA A 92 9.16 -10.10 8.73
CA ALA A 92 10.22 -9.94 7.74
C ALA A 92 9.69 -9.79 6.30
N ASN A 93 8.71 -10.62 5.89
CA ASN A 93 8.02 -10.55 4.62
C ASN A 93 7.21 -9.24 4.47
N TYR A 94 6.39 -8.91 5.46
CA TYR A 94 5.53 -7.72 5.44
C TYR A 94 6.37 -6.43 5.43
N ALA A 95 7.35 -6.32 6.33
CA ALA A 95 8.25 -5.17 6.39
C ALA A 95 9.03 -4.98 5.06
N ALA A 96 9.57 -6.07 4.49
CA ALA A 96 10.24 -6.03 3.21
C ALA A 96 9.30 -5.55 2.08
N SER A 97 8.07 -6.08 2.02
CA SER A 97 7.08 -5.66 1.03
C SER A 97 6.72 -4.18 1.15
N LYS A 98 6.50 -3.68 2.37
CA LYS A 98 6.13 -2.28 2.64
C LYS A 98 7.30 -1.32 2.44
N ALA A 99 8.52 -1.72 2.74
CA ALA A 99 9.73 -0.97 2.37
C ALA A 99 9.91 -0.91 0.85
N GLY A 100 9.67 -2.01 0.14
CA GLY A 100 9.67 -2.07 -1.32
C GLY A 100 8.66 -1.10 -1.95
N ILE A 101 7.45 -0.99 -1.39
CA ILE A 101 6.43 -0.01 -1.82
C ILE A 101 6.95 1.42 -1.68
N ILE A 102 7.66 1.76 -0.61
CA ILE A 102 8.24 3.10 -0.42
C ILE A 102 9.29 3.39 -1.51
N GLY A 103 10.16 2.43 -1.81
CA GLY A 103 11.14 2.53 -2.89
C GLY A 103 10.48 2.69 -4.26
N LEU A 104 9.49 1.84 -4.56
CA LEU A 104 8.69 1.88 -5.79
C LEU A 104 8.00 3.26 -5.95
N THR A 105 7.37 3.77 -4.90
CA THR A 105 6.71 5.07 -4.88
C THR A 105 7.67 6.19 -5.29
N LYS A 106 8.85 6.25 -4.67
CA LYS A 106 9.86 7.27 -4.96
C LYS A 106 10.37 7.22 -6.41
N THR A 107 10.54 6.02 -6.94
CA THR A 107 10.99 5.81 -8.32
C THR A 107 9.92 6.25 -9.31
N VAL A 108 8.71 5.73 -9.16
CA VAL A 108 7.58 6.04 -10.06
C VAL A 108 7.22 7.53 -10.01
N ALA A 109 7.31 8.18 -8.85
CA ALA A 109 7.12 9.62 -8.72
C ALA A 109 8.07 10.40 -9.63
N ARG A 110 9.36 10.03 -9.68
CA ARG A 110 10.35 10.66 -10.54
C ARG A 110 10.10 10.41 -12.03
N GLU A 111 9.66 9.21 -12.38
CA GLU A 111 9.39 8.83 -13.78
C GLU A 111 8.17 9.56 -14.35
N LEU A 112 7.13 9.79 -13.54
CA LEU A 112 5.85 10.32 -14.00
C LEU A 112 5.66 11.81 -13.75
N ALA A 113 6.51 12.46 -12.94
CA ALA A 113 6.38 13.86 -12.53
C ALA A 113 6.26 14.84 -13.69
N SER A 114 7.04 14.62 -14.79
CA SER A 114 7.02 15.50 -15.97
C SER A 114 5.68 15.54 -16.72
N ARG A 115 4.75 14.67 -16.34
CA ARG A 115 3.39 14.58 -16.90
C ARG A 115 2.30 15.01 -15.91
N GLY A 116 2.66 15.67 -14.81
CA GLY A 116 1.70 16.16 -13.83
C GLY A 116 1.07 15.04 -12.99
N ILE A 117 1.73 13.88 -12.89
CA ILE A 117 1.25 12.76 -12.08
C ILE A 117 1.97 12.77 -10.75
N THR A 118 1.22 12.76 -9.65
CA THR A 118 1.77 12.64 -8.30
C THR A 118 1.73 11.19 -7.82
N VAL A 119 2.77 10.77 -7.09
CA VAL A 119 2.87 9.41 -6.53
C VAL A 119 3.35 9.52 -5.10
N ASN A 120 2.50 9.11 -4.16
CA ASN A 120 2.74 9.24 -2.73
C ASN A 120 2.56 7.90 -2.01
N ALA A 121 3.21 7.76 -0.86
CA ALA A 121 2.97 6.64 0.05
C ALA A 121 2.49 7.16 1.41
N VAL A 122 1.48 6.49 1.96
CA VAL A 122 1.05 6.67 3.35
C VAL A 122 1.58 5.46 4.13
N ALA A 123 2.24 5.71 5.25
CA ALA A 123 2.80 4.66 6.11
C ALA A 123 2.11 4.67 7.49
N PRO A 124 0.92 4.05 7.62
CA PRO A 124 0.21 4.00 8.89
C PRO A 124 1.01 3.26 9.96
N GLY A 125 0.85 3.69 11.21
CA GLY A 125 1.19 2.90 12.40
C GLY A 125 0.07 1.93 12.75
N PHE A 126 -0.14 1.72 14.06
CA PHE A 126 -1.27 0.93 14.54
C PHE A 126 -2.60 1.69 14.36
N VAL A 127 -3.54 1.05 13.66
CA VAL A 127 -4.88 1.58 13.36
C VAL A 127 -5.91 0.55 13.79
N HIS A 128 -7.02 0.98 14.35
CA HIS A 128 -8.14 0.10 14.68
C HIS A 128 -8.74 -0.50 13.40
N THR A 129 -8.50 -1.80 13.20
CA THR A 129 -8.97 -2.61 12.06
C THR A 129 -9.16 -4.05 12.52
N GLU A 130 -9.83 -4.86 11.71
CA GLU A 130 -9.95 -6.30 11.95
C GLU A 130 -8.58 -6.98 12.18
N MET A 131 -7.52 -6.53 11.51
CA MET A 131 -6.15 -7.05 11.69
C MET A 131 -5.60 -6.79 13.10
N THR A 132 -5.97 -5.67 13.73
CA THR A 132 -5.50 -5.30 15.07
C THR A 132 -6.44 -5.74 16.18
N GLU A 133 -7.69 -6.04 15.86
CA GLU A 133 -8.67 -6.53 16.83
C GLU A 133 -8.30 -7.90 17.41
N VAL A 134 -7.69 -8.75 16.62
CA VAL A 134 -7.25 -10.10 17.01
C VAL A 134 -6.02 -10.12 17.93
N LEU A 135 -5.35 -8.97 18.12
CA LEU A 135 -4.18 -8.87 19.00
C LEU A 135 -4.62 -8.98 20.46
N SER A 136 -3.81 -9.65 21.29
CA SER A 136 -4.04 -9.74 22.72
C SER A 136 -3.94 -8.38 23.40
N SER A 137 -4.64 -8.19 24.55
CA SER A 137 -4.59 -6.96 25.33
C SER A 137 -3.17 -6.53 25.67
N GLN A 138 -2.32 -7.49 26.05
CA GLN A 138 -0.91 -7.22 26.36
C GLN A 138 -0.13 -6.65 25.18
N VAL A 139 -0.37 -7.17 23.96
CA VAL A 139 0.27 -6.66 22.73
C VAL A 139 -0.25 -5.27 22.40
N LYS A 140 -1.56 -5.03 22.56
CA LYS A 140 -2.16 -3.71 22.35
C LYS A 140 -1.61 -2.67 23.31
N GLU A 141 -1.50 -2.99 24.59
CA GLU A 141 -0.94 -2.09 25.60
C GLU A 141 0.53 -1.77 25.33
N ALA A 142 1.33 -2.78 24.98
CA ALA A 142 2.73 -2.58 24.60
C ALA A 142 2.89 -1.70 23.35
N ALA A 143 1.99 -1.84 22.36
CA ALA A 143 1.98 -1.01 21.16
C ALA A 143 1.58 0.43 21.50
N VAL A 144 0.52 0.64 22.28
CA VAL A 144 0.07 1.97 22.72
C VAL A 144 1.16 2.70 23.49
N ALA A 145 1.92 2.01 24.34
CA ALA A 145 3.03 2.60 25.11
C ALA A 145 4.15 3.18 24.22
N GLN A 146 4.26 2.72 22.96
CA GLN A 146 5.23 3.23 21.99
C GLN A 146 4.70 4.36 21.13
N ILE A 147 3.40 4.65 21.19
CA ILE A 147 2.74 5.70 20.41
C ILE A 147 2.69 6.99 21.25
N PRO A 148 3.35 8.08 20.83
CA PRO A 148 3.37 9.33 21.62
C PRO A 148 1.97 9.89 21.94
N LEU A 149 0.98 9.68 21.06
CA LEU A 149 -0.41 10.09 21.28
C LEU A 149 -1.17 9.15 22.24
N GLY A 150 -0.58 8.05 22.70
CA GLY A 150 -1.17 7.12 23.67
C GLY A 150 -2.41 6.37 23.16
N ARG A 151 -2.64 6.30 21.88
CA ARG A 151 -3.77 5.60 21.25
C ARG A 151 -3.46 5.11 19.87
N PHE A 152 -4.18 4.10 19.41
CA PHE A 152 -4.19 3.74 17.98
C PHE A 152 -4.86 4.84 17.15
N GLY A 153 -4.50 4.90 15.88
CA GLY A 153 -5.23 5.70 14.90
C GLY A 153 -6.57 5.04 14.53
N GLU A 154 -7.46 5.83 13.97
CA GLU A 154 -8.70 5.35 13.39
C GLU A 154 -8.57 5.18 11.88
N THR A 155 -9.37 4.32 11.27
CA THR A 155 -9.41 4.16 9.81
C THR A 155 -9.70 5.47 9.10
N GLN A 156 -10.49 6.35 9.74
CA GLN A 156 -10.81 7.67 9.23
C GLN A 156 -9.59 8.60 9.16
N ASP A 157 -8.61 8.46 10.06
CA ASP A 157 -7.37 9.25 10.02
C ASP A 157 -6.59 8.95 8.73
N ILE A 158 -6.54 7.66 8.35
CA ILE A 158 -5.88 7.23 7.12
C ILE A 158 -6.69 7.66 5.89
N ALA A 159 -8.01 7.47 5.92
CA ALA A 159 -8.90 7.87 4.82
C ALA A 159 -8.80 9.38 4.54
N ASN A 160 -8.75 10.23 5.57
CA ASN A 160 -8.59 11.67 5.43
C ASN A 160 -7.25 12.04 4.78
N THR A 161 -6.17 11.35 5.17
CA THR A 161 -4.84 11.53 4.57
C THR A 161 -4.83 11.15 3.08
N VAL A 162 -5.43 10.00 2.76
CA VAL A 162 -5.57 9.55 1.36
C VAL A 162 -6.43 10.52 0.56
N ALA A 163 -7.54 11.00 1.11
CA ALA A 163 -8.41 11.96 0.46
C ALA A 163 -7.70 13.30 0.18
N PHE A 164 -6.86 13.77 1.12
CA PHE A 164 -6.03 14.95 0.89
C PHE A 164 -5.06 14.72 -0.28
N LEU A 165 -4.32 13.61 -0.29
CA LEU A 165 -3.38 13.27 -1.37
C LEU A 165 -4.07 13.04 -2.73
N ALA A 166 -5.33 12.64 -2.73
CA ALA A 166 -6.17 12.49 -3.92
C ALA A 166 -6.74 13.82 -4.43
N SER A 167 -6.72 14.87 -3.63
CA SER A 167 -7.31 16.18 -3.97
C SER A 167 -6.37 17.06 -4.77
N GLU A 168 -6.92 18.13 -5.37
CA GLU A 168 -6.14 19.17 -6.07
C GLU A 168 -5.27 20.04 -5.11
N LYS A 169 -5.34 19.78 -3.80
CA LYS A 169 -4.56 20.50 -2.79
C LYS A 169 -3.20 19.86 -2.50
N ALA A 170 -2.93 18.66 -3.05
CA ALA A 170 -1.68 17.91 -2.86
C ALA A 170 -0.84 17.86 -4.14
#